data_4cf466931598f904af75505465e21aff
#
_entry.id   4cf466931598f904af75505465e21aff
#
_cell.length_a   1.000
_cell.length_b   1.000
_cell.length_c   1.000
_cell.angle_alpha   90.00
_cell.angle_beta   90.00
_cell.angle_gamma   90.00
#
_symmetry.space_group_name_H-M   'P 1'
#
loop_
_entity.id
_entity.type
_entity.pdbx_description
1 polymer ?
#
loop_
_entity_poly.entity_id
_entity_poly.type
_entity_poly.pdbx_seq_one_letter_code
_entity_poly.pdbx_strand_id
1 'polypeptide(L)'
;FGNKGKVYDGWETRRRRSPGHDHAIVRLGAPGVVRGVVVDTAFFRGNYPPQVSVEATSIEGYPSPDDMADAVWQTIVAETPAEGDTANRYAVASDRRWTHVRLSIYPDGGVARFRVHGDVVPDPRHLEGTVDVAALENGGAVVDCSDRFYSSPVNLILPGRARSMG
;
A
#
# COMPACT_ATOMS: atom_id res chain seq x y z
N PHE A 1 15.84 -11.51 13.12
CA PHE A 1 15.37 -12.88 13.39
C PHE A 1 14.48 -12.82 14.63
N GLY A 2 13.22 -13.24 14.49
CA GLY A 2 12.31 -13.42 15.62
C GLY A 2 12.28 -14.86 16.09
N ASN A 3 11.54 -15.15 17.17
CA ASN A 3 11.38 -16.51 17.72
C ASN A 3 10.78 -17.52 16.72
N LYS A 4 10.19 -17.03 15.63
CA LYS A 4 9.63 -17.81 14.51
C LYS A 4 10.57 -17.92 13.29
N GLY A 5 11.84 -17.56 13.45
CA GLY A 5 12.84 -17.60 12.37
C GLY A 5 13.03 -16.25 11.65
N LYS A 6 13.37 -16.30 10.37
CA LYS A 6 13.63 -15.11 9.56
C LYS A 6 12.33 -14.34 9.31
N VAL A 7 12.32 -13.07 9.70
CA VAL A 7 11.21 -12.14 9.43
C VAL A 7 11.60 -11.27 8.24
N TYR A 8 10.77 -11.28 7.21
CA TYR A 8 10.92 -10.40 6.05
C TYR A 8 10.20 -9.08 6.34
N ASP A 9 10.90 -7.97 6.10
CA ASP A 9 10.38 -6.63 6.30
C ASP A 9 10.25 -5.91 4.96
N GLY A 10 9.14 -6.17 4.29
CA GLY A 10 8.81 -5.66 2.97
C GLY A 10 7.88 -6.61 2.22
N TRP A 11 7.47 -6.17 1.04
CA TRP A 11 6.72 -6.99 0.09
C TRP A 11 7.66 -7.49 -0.99
N GLU A 12 7.92 -8.80 -1.00
CA GLU A 12 8.76 -9.46 -2.00
C GLU A 12 7.95 -10.55 -2.69
N THR A 13 7.93 -10.51 -4.01
CA THR A 13 7.19 -11.47 -4.81
C THR A 13 8.10 -12.61 -5.29
N ARG A 14 7.47 -13.71 -5.68
CA ARG A 14 8.17 -14.83 -6.31
C ARG A 14 8.71 -14.39 -7.66
N ARG A 15 9.93 -14.82 -7.98
CA ARG A 15 10.50 -14.61 -9.32
C ARG A 15 9.58 -15.17 -10.40
N ARG A 16 9.13 -14.30 -11.30
CA ARG A 16 8.29 -14.66 -12.44
C ARG A 16 9.09 -15.42 -13.48
N ARG A 17 8.46 -16.46 -14.00
CA ARG A 17 9.00 -17.25 -15.12
C ARG A 17 8.08 -17.24 -16.35
N SER A 18 7.05 -16.43 -16.29
CA SER A 18 6.07 -16.18 -17.37
C SER A 18 5.94 -14.68 -17.60
N PRO A 19 5.56 -14.24 -18.81
CA PRO A 19 5.29 -12.83 -19.07
C PRO A 19 4.27 -12.24 -18.11
N GLY A 20 4.42 -10.95 -17.79
CA GLY A 20 3.55 -10.20 -16.92
C GLY A 20 4.30 -9.49 -15.80
N HIS A 21 3.57 -8.94 -14.85
CA HIS A 21 4.09 -8.21 -13.71
C HIS A 21 3.27 -8.52 -12.46
N ASP A 22 3.81 -8.18 -11.31
CA ASP A 22 3.10 -8.28 -10.04
C ASP A 22 2.59 -6.91 -9.61
N HIS A 23 1.51 -6.88 -8.83
CA HIS A 23 0.95 -5.63 -8.34
C HIS A 23 0.37 -5.77 -6.94
N ALA A 24 0.25 -4.63 -6.27
CA ALA A 24 -0.49 -4.49 -5.02
C ALA A 24 -1.46 -3.32 -5.12
N ILE A 25 -2.69 -3.52 -4.69
CA ILE A 25 -3.70 -2.47 -4.58
C ILE A 25 -3.78 -2.02 -3.13
N VAL A 26 -3.69 -0.72 -2.91
CA VAL A 26 -3.73 -0.09 -1.60
C VAL A 26 -4.88 0.89 -1.54
N ARG A 27 -5.80 0.69 -0.60
CA ARG A 27 -6.77 1.72 -0.23
C ARG A 27 -6.05 2.80 0.56
N LEU A 28 -6.21 4.06 0.17
CA LEU A 28 -5.65 5.17 0.91
C LEU A 28 -6.38 5.32 2.27
N GLY A 29 -5.64 5.56 3.33
CA GLY A 29 -6.21 5.80 4.66
C GLY A 29 -7.14 7.02 4.69
N ALA A 30 -6.82 8.02 3.87
CA ALA A 30 -7.71 9.12 3.57
C ALA A 30 -7.70 9.38 2.05
N PRO A 31 -8.88 9.57 1.42
CA PRO A 31 -8.94 10.01 0.03
C PRO A 31 -8.29 11.37 -0.15
N GLY A 32 -7.65 11.58 -1.29
CA GLY A 32 -6.97 12.85 -1.53
C GLY A 32 -6.39 13.00 -2.92
N VAL A 33 -5.81 14.17 -3.14
CA VAL A 33 -5.07 14.49 -4.36
C VAL A 33 -3.62 14.06 -4.17
N VAL A 34 -3.19 13.06 -4.94
CA VAL A 34 -1.81 12.53 -4.85
C VAL A 34 -0.85 13.51 -5.52
N ARG A 35 0.20 13.92 -4.80
CA ARG A 35 1.26 14.82 -5.28
C ARG A 35 2.57 14.10 -5.57
N GLY A 36 2.77 12.94 -4.97
CA GLY A 36 3.95 12.15 -5.21
C GLY A 36 3.89 10.80 -4.52
N VAL A 37 4.73 9.88 -4.99
CA VAL A 37 4.86 8.54 -4.40
C VAL A 37 6.34 8.22 -4.14
N VAL A 38 6.58 7.39 -3.15
CA VAL A 38 7.91 6.82 -2.87
C VAL A 38 7.80 5.31 -2.93
N VAL A 39 8.57 4.70 -3.83
CA VAL A 39 8.81 3.27 -3.86
C VAL A 39 10.18 3.03 -3.25
N ASP A 40 10.19 2.61 -1.99
CA ASP A 40 11.41 2.42 -1.21
C ASP A 40 11.84 0.96 -1.34
N THR A 41 13.03 0.76 -1.88
CA THR A 41 13.65 -0.56 -2.09
C THR A 41 14.79 -0.81 -1.10
N ALA A 42 14.79 -0.15 0.07
CA ALA A 42 15.81 -0.30 1.09
C ALA A 42 16.11 -1.77 1.36
N PHE A 43 17.41 -2.12 1.36
CA PHE A 43 17.97 -3.47 1.51
C PHE A 43 17.71 -4.46 0.35
N PHE A 44 16.87 -4.13 -0.62
CA PHE A 44 16.71 -4.91 -1.85
C PHE A 44 17.76 -4.48 -2.88
N ARG A 45 18.94 -5.09 -2.85
CA ARG A 45 20.09 -4.70 -3.67
C ARG A 45 20.17 -5.39 -5.01
N GLY A 46 19.71 -6.63 -5.10
CA GLY A 46 19.75 -7.43 -6.32
C GLY A 46 18.40 -8.00 -6.74
N ASN A 47 17.40 -7.88 -5.90
CA ASN A 47 16.05 -8.42 -6.04
C ASN A 47 14.97 -7.34 -5.99
N TYR A 48 15.33 -6.10 -6.27
CA TYR A 48 14.37 -5.01 -6.44
C TYR A 48 13.75 -5.06 -7.85
N PRO A 49 12.55 -4.49 -8.06
CA PRO A 49 11.96 -4.41 -9.39
C PRO A 49 12.72 -3.39 -10.26
N PRO A 50 13.19 -3.77 -11.47
CA PRO A 50 13.86 -2.83 -12.39
C PRO A 50 13.01 -1.65 -12.82
N GLN A 51 11.68 -1.84 -12.89
CA GLN A 51 10.72 -0.82 -13.28
C GLN A 51 9.46 -0.90 -12.42
N VAL A 52 8.81 0.24 -12.25
CA VAL A 52 7.56 0.37 -11.51
C VAL A 52 6.60 1.30 -12.23
N SER A 53 5.31 1.14 -11.99
CA SER A 53 4.29 2.13 -12.34
C SER A 53 3.28 2.29 -11.22
N VAL A 54 2.56 3.40 -11.22
CA VAL A 54 1.46 3.62 -10.27
C VAL A 54 0.23 4.10 -11.02
N GLU A 55 -0.89 3.47 -10.73
CA GLU A 55 -2.21 3.86 -11.20
C GLU A 55 -3.08 4.21 -10.00
N ALA A 56 -4.13 4.99 -10.24
CA ALA A 56 -5.08 5.39 -9.22
C ALA A 56 -6.52 5.26 -9.71
N THR A 57 -7.44 5.05 -8.79
CA THR A 57 -8.88 5.01 -9.04
C THR A 57 -9.66 5.61 -7.87
N SER A 58 -10.91 5.98 -8.12
CA SER A 58 -11.83 6.50 -7.12
C SER A 58 -13.05 5.61 -7.04
N ILE A 59 -13.10 4.77 -6.02
CA ILE A 59 -14.24 3.94 -5.64
C ILE A 59 -14.45 4.13 -4.16
N GLU A 60 -15.62 4.61 -3.77
CA GLU A 60 -15.94 4.89 -2.37
C GLU A 60 -16.21 3.60 -1.58
N GLY A 61 -16.01 3.67 -0.28
CA GLY A 61 -16.27 2.57 0.64
C GLY A 61 -15.18 1.50 0.66
N TYR A 62 -15.60 0.25 0.70
CA TYR A 62 -14.73 -0.94 0.82
C TYR A 62 -15.01 -1.90 -0.34
N PRO A 63 -14.57 -1.58 -1.56
CA PRO A 63 -14.78 -2.44 -2.72
C PRO A 63 -14.11 -3.81 -2.51
N SER A 64 -14.74 -4.85 -3.02
CA SER A 64 -14.18 -6.19 -3.07
C SER A 64 -13.03 -6.28 -4.09
N PRO A 65 -12.19 -7.33 -4.05
CA PRO A 65 -11.20 -7.57 -5.10
C PRO A 65 -11.81 -7.64 -6.51
N ASP A 66 -13.04 -8.17 -6.66
CA ASP A 66 -13.74 -8.27 -7.94
C ASP A 66 -14.16 -6.87 -8.43
N ASP A 67 -14.70 -6.02 -7.54
CA ASP A 67 -15.01 -4.62 -7.88
C ASP A 67 -13.75 -3.86 -8.33
N MET A 68 -12.60 -4.19 -7.73
CA MET A 68 -11.32 -3.58 -8.10
C MET A 68 -10.79 -4.09 -9.44
N ALA A 69 -11.13 -5.32 -9.85
CA ALA A 69 -10.76 -5.87 -11.16
C ALA A 69 -11.47 -5.12 -12.31
N ASP A 70 -12.72 -4.73 -12.09
CA ASP A 70 -13.52 -3.98 -13.07
C ASP A 70 -13.32 -2.46 -13.01
N ALA A 71 -12.50 -1.97 -12.08
CA ALA A 71 -12.25 -0.55 -11.88
C ALA A 71 -11.52 0.10 -13.06
N VAL A 72 -11.90 1.34 -13.37
CA VAL A 72 -11.17 2.17 -14.32
C VAL A 72 -9.96 2.80 -13.63
N TRP A 73 -8.77 2.36 -13.99
CA TRP A 73 -7.51 2.85 -13.47
C TRP A 73 -6.93 3.94 -14.37
N GLN A 74 -6.42 5.00 -13.75
CA GLN A 74 -5.67 6.06 -14.43
C GLN A 74 -4.21 5.99 -14.01
N THR A 75 -3.31 5.97 -14.98
CA THR A 75 -1.86 6.04 -14.72
C THR A 75 -1.51 7.41 -14.15
N ILE A 76 -0.88 7.44 -12.98
CA ILE A 76 -0.38 8.63 -12.30
C ILE A 76 1.16 8.67 -12.26
N VAL A 77 1.82 7.51 -12.38
CA VAL A 77 3.25 7.36 -12.66
C VAL A 77 3.38 6.31 -13.76
N ALA A 78 3.84 6.72 -14.94
CA ALA A 78 4.10 5.80 -16.05
C ALA A 78 5.18 4.78 -15.66
N GLU A 79 5.25 3.66 -16.38
CA GLU A 79 6.33 2.70 -16.19
C GLU A 79 7.67 3.39 -16.31
N THR A 80 8.47 3.31 -15.25
CA THR A 80 9.70 4.05 -15.08
C THR A 80 10.73 3.23 -14.29
N PRO A 81 12.04 3.41 -14.56
CA PRO A 81 13.07 2.72 -13.81
C PRO A 81 13.02 2.97 -12.31
N ALA A 82 13.37 1.93 -11.54
CA ALA A 82 13.64 2.01 -10.12
C ALA A 82 15.05 1.50 -9.82
N GLU A 83 15.65 2.01 -8.75
CA GLU A 83 16.96 1.62 -8.26
C GLU A 83 16.82 0.79 -6.99
N GLY A 84 17.76 -0.13 -6.78
CA GLY A 84 17.84 -0.93 -5.56
C GLY A 84 18.41 -0.13 -4.39
N ASP A 85 18.06 -0.54 -3.17
CA ASP A 85 18.52 0.07 -1.92
C ASP A 85 18.32 1.60 -1.89
N THR A 86 17.21 2.08 -2.49
CA THR A 86 16.96 3.49 -2.78
C THR A 86 15.52 3.86 -2.48
N ALA A 87 15.30 5.07 -1.98
CA ALA A 87 13.98 5.67 -1.89
C ALA A 87 13.63 6.36 -3.23
N ASN A 88 13.10 5.61 -4.18
CA ASN A 88 12.71 6.09 -5.49
C ASN A 88 11.50 7.01 -5.38
N ARG A 89 11.64 8.27 -5.82
CA ARG A 89 10.63 9.32 -5.65
C ARG A 89 10.10 9.77 -6.99
N TYR A 90 8.78 9.76 -7.13
CA TYR A 90 8.10 10.15 -8.36
C TYR A 90 7.07 11.23 -8.08
N ALA A 91 7.17 12.37 -8.77
CA ALA A 91 6.17 13.42 -8.70
C ALA A 91 4.92 13.02 -9.48
N VAL A 92 3.77 13.42 -8.98
CA VAL A 92 2.46 13.18 -9.63
C VAL A 92 1.82 14.52 -9.95
N ALA A 93 1.52 14.74 -11.23
CA ALA A 93 0.78 15.91 -11.72
C ALA A 93 -0.70 15.53 -11.92
N SER A 94 -1.47 15.58 -10.84
CA SER A 94 -2.91 15.28 -10.88
C SER A 94 -3.62 16.16 -9.85
N ASP A 95 -4.77 16.71 -10.23
CA ASP A 95 -5.67 17.43 -9.32
C ASP A 95 -6.92 16.61 -8.97
N ARG A 96 -6.99 15.37 -9.40
CA ARG A 96 -8.10 14.48 -9.08
C ARG A 96 -7.94 13.89 -7.69
N ARG A 97 -9.07 13.73 -7.03
CA ARG A 97 -9.17 12.99 -5.76
C ARG A 97 -9.20 11.49 -6.03
N TRP A 98 -8.39 10.75 -5.31
CA TRP A 98 -8.25 9.30 -5.41
C TRP A 98 -8.58 8.61 -4.10
N THR A 99 -9.05 7.39 -4.17
CA THR A 99 -9.33 6.53 -3.00
C THR A 99 -8.40 5.32 -2.94
N HIS A 100 -7.92 4.85 -4.08
CA HIS A 100 -7.05 3.68 -4.20
C HIS A 100 -5.91 3.95 -5.16
N VAL A 101 -4.79 3.29 -4.90
CA VAL A 101 -3.63 3.25 -5.80
C VAL A 101 -3.23 1.80 -6.06
N ARG A 102 -2.70 1.53 -7.25
CA ARG A 102 -2.11 0.25 -7.63
C ARG A 102 -0.65 0.46 -7.97
N LEU A 103 0.24 -0.13 -7.17
CA LEU A 103 1.65 -0.23 -7.49
C LEU A 103 1.86 -1.48 -8.34
N SER A 104 2.41 -1.34 -9.52
CA SER A 104 2.89 -2.45 -10.36
C SER A 104 4.40 -2.47 -10.38
N ILE A 105 4.97 -3.68 -10.30
CA ILE A 105 6.43 -3.94 -10.31
C ILE A 105 6.76 -4.89 -11.46
N TYR A 106 7.79 -4.58 -12.25
CA TYR A 106 8.10 -5.27 -13.49
C TYR A 106 9.49 -5.92 -13.46
N PRO A 107 9.58 -7.25 -13.71
CA PRO A 107 8.48 -8.21 -13.73
C PRO A 107 8.04 -8.64 -12.34
N ASP A 108 8.94 -8.58 -11.36
CA ASP A 108 8.83 -9.00 -9.97
C ASP A 108 9.88 -8.28 -9.12
N GLY A 109 9.91 -8.55 -7.82
CA GLY A 109 10.96 -8.04 -6.94
C GLY A 109 10.47 -7.70 -5.54
N GLY A 110 11.33 -6.99 -4.80
CA GLY A 110 11.09 -6.57 -3.44
C GLY A 110 10.95 -5.06 -3.31
N VAL A 111 9.95 -4.64 -2.55
CA VAL A 111 9.70 -3.25 -2.15
C VAL A 111 9.58 -3.20 -0.64
N ALA A 112 10.46 -2.43 0.01
CA ALA A 112 10.47 -2.29 1.46
C ALA A 112 9.26 -1.50 1.95
N ARG A 113 8.96 -0.38 1.29
CA ARG A 113 7.80 0.47 1.64
C ARG A 113 7.26 1.17 0.39
N PHE A 114 5.96 1.38 0.41
CA PHE A 114 5.29 2.23 -0.56
C PHE A 114 4.59 3.37 0.18
N ARG A 115 4.90 4.61 -0.18
CA ARG A 115 4.31 5.80 0.44
C ARG A 115 3.65 6.66 -0.61
N VAL A 116 2.48 7.18 -0.27
CA VAL A 116 1.71 8.10 -1.12
C VAL A 116 1.53 9.40 -0.36
N HIS A 117 2.01 10.48 -0.95
CA HIS A 117 1.97 11.82 -0.38
C HIS A 117 1.01 12.69 -1.17
N GLY A 118 0.21 13.49 -0.48
CA GLY A 118 -0.77 14.36 -1.15
C GLY A 118 -1.62 15.14 -0.18
N ASP A 119 -2.60 15.85 -0.73
CA ASP A 119 -3.55 16.67 0.00
C ASP A 119 -4.78 15.83 0.34
N VAL A 120 -5.12 15.71 1.63
CA VAL A 120 -6.29 14.97 2.08
C VAL A 120 -7.56 15.73 1.69
N VAL A 121 -8.46 15.03 1.01
CA VAL A 121 -9.79 15.54 0.62
C VAL A 121 -10.84 14.52 1.06
N PRO A 122 -11.26 14.53 2.33
CA PRO A 122 -12.23 13.59 2.86
C PRO A 122 -13.60 13.80 2.21
N ASP A 123 -14.39 12.74 2.13
CA ASP A 123 -15.82 12.88 1.83
C ASP A 123 -16.55 13.24 3.12
N PRO A 124 -17.22 14.40 3.20
CA PRO A 124 -17.95 14.80 4.39
C PRO A 124 -18.99 13.77 4.85
N ARG A 125 -19.58 13.02 3.92
CA ARG A 125 -20.58 11.96 4.23
C ARG A 125 -20.00 10.83 5.09
N HIS A 126 -18.68 10.60 5.01
CA HIS A 126 -17.98 9.60 5.81
C HIS A 126 -17.52 10.12 7.18
N LEU A 127 -17.71 11.41 7.44
CA LEU A 127 -17.40 12.07 8.72
C LEU A 127 -18.64 12.25 9.59
N GLU A 128 -19.81 11.86 9.08
CA GLU A 128 -21.08 11.93 9.85
C GLU A 128 -21.25 10.65 10.70
N GLY A 129 -21.75 10.82 11.92
CA GLY A 129 -22.04 9.73 12.84
C GLY A 129 -20.84 9.31 13.72
N THR A 130 -20.86 8.06 14.15
CA THR A 130 -19.81 7.50 15.03
C THR A 130 -18.69 6.88 14.17
N VAL A 131 -17.47 7.31 14.42
CA VAL A 131 -16.26 6.83 13.73
C VAL A 131 -15.36 6.14 14.75
N ASP A 132 -14.78 4.99 14.39
CA ASP A 132 -13.73 4.35 15.16
C ASP A 132 -12.41 5.13 14.97
N VAL A 133 -12.07 5.97 15.93
CA VAL A 133 -10.87 6.82 15.88
C VAL A 133 -9.57 6.06 16.15
N ALA A 134 -9.65 4.82 16.64
CA ALA A 134 -8.49 3.96 16.84
C ALA A 134 -8.18 3.10 15.61
N ALA A 135 -9.13 2.96 14.68
CA ALA A 135 -8.96 2.12 13.50
C ALA A 135 -7.76 2.54 12.65
N LEU A 136 -7.02 1.56 12.14
CA LEU A 136 -5.85 1.78 11.26
C LEU A 136 -6.22 2.62 10.02
N GLU A 137 -7.38 2.35 9.43
CA GLU A 137 -7.89 3.08 8.27
C GLU A 137 -8.24 4.54 8.55
N ASN A 138 -8.40 4.92 9.80
CA ASN A 138 -8.66 6.30 10.24
C ASN A 138 -7.40 6.98 10.80
N GLY A 139 -6.24 6.35 10.65
CA GLY A 139 -4.95 6.89 11.07
C GLY A 139 -4.49 6.44 12.45
N GLY A 140 -5.21 5.49 13.08
CA GLY A 140 -4.77 4.87 14.32
C GLY A 140 -3.42 4.15 14.15
N ALA A 141 -2.57 4.20 15.17
CA ALA A 141 -1.28 3.52 15.16
C ALA A 141 -0.98 2.92 16.53
N VAL A 142 -0.44 1.72 16.55
CA VAL A 142 0.13 1.14 17.77
C VAL A 142 1.53 1.70 17.97
N VAL A 143 1.74 2.43 19.05
CA VAL A 143 3.03 3.08 19.34
C VAL A 143 3.94 2.23 20.21
N ASP A 144 3.37 1.33 21.07
CA ASP A 144 4.11 0.44 21.93
C ASP A 144 3.27 -0.78 22.30
N CYS A 145 3.93 -1.88 22.72
CA CYS A 145 3.30 -3.06 23.29
C CYS A 145 4.30 -3.83 24.18
N SER A 146 3.81 -4.43 25.24
CA SER A 146 4.62 -5.21 26.18
C SER A 146 5.10 -6.56 25.63
N ASP A 147 4.33 -7.16 24.72
CA ASP A 147 4.63 -8.46 24.10
C ASP A 147 3.98 -8.59 22.74
N ARG A 148 4.67 -9.27 21.81
CA ARG A 148 4.20 -9.57 20.44
C ARG A 148 4.55 -10.99 19.99
N PHE A 149 4.68 -11.90 20.94
CA PHE A 149 5.16 -13.25 20.66
C PHE A 149 4.30 -14.00 19.64
N TYR A 150 2.99 -13.98 19.80
CA TYR A 150 2.06 -14.70 18.91
C TYR A 150 1.70 -13.90 17.65
N SER A 151 1.51 -12.59 17.77
CA SER A 151 1.08 -11.76 16.64
C SER A 151 1.40 -10.28 16.87
N SER A 152 1.27 -9.50 15.81
CA SER A 152 1.46 -8.05 15.88
C SER A 152 0.29 -7.37 16.61
N PRO A 153 0.54 -6.42 17.52
CA PRO A 153 -0.51 -5.65 18.16
C PRO A 153 -1.28 -4.75 17.18
N VAL A 154 -0.77 -4.52 15.98
CA VAL A 154 -1.51 -3.83 14.90
C VAL A 154 -2.82 -4.55 14.57
N ASN A 155 -2.90 -5.86 14.81
CA ASN A 155 -4.13 -6.63 14.62
C ASN A 155 -5.32 -6.10 15.44
N LEU A 156 -5.07 -5.39 16.55
CA LEU A 156 -6.12 -4.79 17.39
C LEU A 156 -6.93 -3.71 16.67
N ILE A 157 -6.31 -3.02 15.72
CA ILE A 157 -6.86 -1.85 15.05
C ILE A 157 -7.14 -2.08 13.56
N LEU A 158 -7.06 -3.35 13.11
CA LEU A 158 -7.41 -3.72 11.75
C LEU A 158 -8.94 -3.66 11.54
N PRO A 159 -9.39 -3.27 10.33
CA PRO A 159 -10.81 -3.26 10.02
C PRO A 159 -11.39 -4.68 9.99
N GLY A 160 -12.67 -4.79 10.36
CA GLY A 160 -13.43 -6.02 10.29
C GLY A 160 -13.17 -6.99 11.46
N ARG A 161 -13.78 -8.16 11.34
CA ARG A 161 -13.66 -9.21 12.36
C ARG A 161 -12.42 -10.06 12.13
N ALA A 162 -11.78 -10.51 13.21
CA ALA A 162 -10.74 -11.53 13.12
C ALA A 162 -11.26 -12.79 12.41
N ARG A 163 -10.44 -13.36 11.55
CA ARG A 163 -10.80 -14.56 10.76
C ARG A 163 -10.48 -15.85 11.47
N SER A 164 -9.54 -15.81 12.41
CA SER A 164 -9.12 -16.95 13.23
C SER A 164 -8.47 -16.43 14.52
N MET A 165 -8.19 -17.34 15.44
CA MET A 165 -7.39 -17.05 16.64
C MET A 165 -5.88 -17.13 16.41
N GLY A 166 -5.42 -17.53 15.26
CA GLY A 166 -4.01 -17.69 14.93
C GLY A 166 -3.79 -18.68 13.82
#